data_b95580e720ca7c0f9eadf02ebde09b2e
#
_entry.id   b95580e720ca7c0f9eadf02ebde09b2e
#
_cell.length_a   1.000
_cell.length_b   1.000
_cell.length_c   1.000
_cell.angle_alpha   90.00
_cell.angle_beta   90.00
_cell.angle_gamma   90.00
#
_symmetry.space_group_name_H-M   'P 1'
#
loop_
_entity.id
_entity.type
_entity.pdbx_description
1 polymer ?
#
loop_
_entity_poly.entity_id
_entity_poly.type
_entity_poly.pdbx_seq_one_letter_code
_entity_poly.pdbx_strand_id
1 'polypeptide(L)'
;MVKLLLPILCIALLLGCQTNDQSTENTKNQEAEEESNMKEQYFQAAEQVDVGKLKEAIEAGIDINVTDDEGRTAAMIATYANKPEAVKLLIEKGINIDLRDNMQNNPFLYAGAEGYLEILKLTIEAGADPSLLNRYGGTALIPAAEHGHIDVIKELVENTEVDVNHINNLGWTALLEAIILSDGGEKQQETIQILIQHGADVNIPDNDGVTPLAHAKTKGFTEIVEILQRAGAE
;
A
#
# COMPACT_ATOMS: atom_id res chain seq x y z
N MET A 1 49.82 66.68 -55.73
CA MET A 1 49.03 65.46 -56.00
C MET A 1 49.01 64.64 -54.73
N VAL A 2 47.96 64.80 -53.92
CA VAL A 2 47.83 64.11 -52.67
C VAL A 2 46.72 63.06 -52.88
N LYS A 3 47.06 61.77 -52.76
CA LYS A 3 46.11 60.65 -52.82
C LYS A 3 45.45 60.45 -51.44
N LEU A 4 44.17 60.72 -51.42
CA LEU A 4 43.31 60.47 -50.24
C LEU A 4 43.00 58.95 -50.18
N LEU A 5 43.43 58.25 -49.14
CA LEU A 5 43.05 56.91 -48.82
C LEU A 5 41.85 56.91 -47.87
N LEU A 6 40.71 56.40 -48.32
CA LEU A 6 39.54 56.14 -47.48
C LEU A 6 39.79 54.85 -46.69
N PRO A 7 39.46 54.79 -45.40
CA PRO A 7 39.41 53.53 -44.67
C PRO A 7 38.10 52.79 -44.91
N ILE A 8 38.18 51.59 -45.33
CA ILE A 8 37.07 50.63 -45.44
C ILE A 8 36.67 50.21 -43.99
N LEU A 9 35.48 50.61 -43.60
CA LEU A 9 34.85 50.23 -42.34
C LEU A 9 34.29 48.81 -42.47
N CYS A 10 34.98 47.80 -41.91
CA CYS A 10 34.48 46.44 -41.75
C CYS A 10 33.38 46.46 -40.66
N ILE A 11 32.12 46.42 -41.07
CA ILE A 11 31.00 46.11 -40.19
C ILE A 11 30.99 44.60 -40.01
N ALA A 12 31.53 44.12 -38.90
CA ALA A 12 31.33 42.73 -38.46
C ALA A 12 29.89 42.58 -38.00
N LEU A 13 29.08 41.91 -38.80
CA LEU A 13 27.78 41.42 -38.42
C LEU A 13 27.97 40.34 -37.34
N LEU A 14 27.75 40.73 -36.10
CA LEU A 14 27.51 39.76 -35.00
C LEU A 14 26.11 39.15 -35.20
N LEU A 15 26.02 38.13 -36.02
CA LEU A 15 24.91 37.19 -35.96
C LEU A 15 25.15 36.32 -34.72
N GLY A 16 24.62 36.74 -33.61
CA GLY A 16 24.61 35.96 -32.37
C GLY A 16 23.84 34.67 -32.58
N CYS A 17 24.46 33.58 -32.20
CA CYS A 17 23.80 32.29 -31.97
C CYS A 17 22.71 32.40 -30.90
N GLN A 18 21.48 32.62 -31.32
CA GLN A 18 20.28 32.56 -30.44
C GLN A 18 19.34 31.40 -30.82
N THR A 19 19.78 30.47 -31.70
CA THR A 19 18.94 29.39 -32.20
C THR A 19 19.09 28.07 -31.46
N ASN A 20 20.01 27.96 -30.49
CA ASN A 20 20.29 26.68 -29.80
C ASN A 20 19.50 26.50 -28.49
N ASP A 21 18.98 27.55 -27.87
CA ASP A 21 18.27 27.44 -26.59
C ASP A 21 16.79 27.02 -26.78
N GLN A 22 16.10 27.55 -27.77
CA GLN A 22 14.69 27.23 -28.02
C GLN A 22 14.48 25.77 -28.52
N SER A 23 15.42 25.21 -29.28
CA SER A 23 15.30 23.83 -29.75
C SER A 23 15.53 22.81 -28.61
N THR A 24 16.45 23.08 -27.71
CA THR A 24 16.73 22.23 -26.53
C THR A 24 15.62 22.33 -25.49
N GLU A 25 14.99 23.48 -25.33
CA GLU A 25 13.85 23.66 -24.42
C GLU A 25 12.58 22.97 -24.96
N ASN A 26 12.33 23.06 -26.27
CA ASN A 26 11.22 22.36 -26.92
C ASN A 26 11.37 20.82 -26.85
N THR A 27 12.58 20.29 -27.02
CA THR A 27 12.83 18.84 -26.94
C THR A 27 12.63 18.34 -25.51
N LYS A 28 13.11 19.07 -24.50
CA LYS A 28 12.89 18.73 -23.09
C LYS A 28 11.43 18.77 -22.68
N ASN A 29 10.65 19.73 -23.20
CA ASN A 29 9.21 19.82 -22.92
C ASN A 29 8.46 18.64 -23.58
N GLN A 30 8.84 18.23 -24.78
CA GLN A 30 8.25 17.07 -25.45
C GLN A 30 8.57 15.77 -24.73
N GLU A 31 9.82 15.56 -24.32
CA GLU A 31 10.22 14.38 -23.52
C GLU A 31 9.46 14.31 -22.20
N ALA A 32 9.29 15.43 -21.50
CA ALA A 32 8.54 15.48 -20.24
C ALA A 32 7.03 15.20 -20.43
N GLU A 33 6.42 15.66 -21.53
CA GLU A 33 5.03 15.37 -21.87
C GLU A 33 4.84 13.89 -22.24
N GLU A 34 5.78 13.30 -22.97
CA GLU A 34 5.76 11.87 -23.34
C GLU A 34 5.91 10.98 -22.10
N GLU A 35 6.83 11.33 -21.17
CA GLU A 35 7.02 10.61 -19.91
C GLU A 35 5.77 10.69 -19.03
N SER A 36 5.17 11.89 -18.90
CA SER A 36 3.93 12.10 -18.15
C SER A 36 2.77 11.28 -18.70
N ASN A 37 2.62 11.25 -20.04
CA ASN A 37 1.57 10.48 -20.70
C ASN A 37 1.78 8.96 -20.53
N MET A 38 3.02 8.49 -20.62
CA MET A 38 3.36 7.07 -20.38
C MET A 38 3.01 6.66 -18.95
N LYS A 39 3.34 7.50 -17.98
CA LYS A 39 3.04 7.27 -16.55
C LYS A 39 1.54 7.20 -16.30
N GLU A 40 0.76 8.11 -16.87
CA GLU A 40 -0.71 8.08 -16.76
C GLU A 40 -1.30 6.81 -17.38
N GLN A 41 -0.85 6.43 -18.57
CA GLN A 41 -1.30 5.19 -19.22
C GLN A 41 -0.93 3.94 -18.42
N TYR A 42 0.23 3.92 -17.78
CA TYR A 42 0.67 2.83 -16.92
C TYR A 42 -0.24 2.64 -15.71
N PHE A 43 -0.60 3.72 -15.03
CA PHE A 43 -1.52 3.66 -13.90
C PHE A 43 -2.95 3.29 -14.29
N GLN A 44 -3.45 3.84 -15.41
CA GLN A 44 -4.76 3.46 -15.95
C GLN A 44 -4.80 1.99 -16.34
N ALA A 45 -3.72 1.46 -16.91
CA ALA A 45 -3.62 0.04 -17.26
C ALA A 45 -3.65 -0.87 -16.01
N ALA A 46 -3.04 -0.43 -14.90
CA ALA A 46 -3.10 -1.15 -13.63
C ALA A 46 -4.51 -1.19 -13.05
N GLU A 47 -5.23 -0.06 -13.07
CA GLU A 47 -6.60 0.04 -12.58
C GLU A 47 -7.59 -0.78 -13.40
N GLN A 48 -7.41 -0.78 -14.73
CA GLN A 48 -8.32 -1.41 -15.69
C GLN A 48 -7.96 -2.88 -16.02
N VAL A 49 -6.85 -3.40 -15.47
CA VAL A 49 -6.30 -4.75 -15.77
C VAL A 49 -5.92 -4.89 -17.24
N ASP A 50 -5.44 -3.84 -17.87
CA ASP A 50 -4.88 -3.95 -19.22
C ASP A 50 -3.44 -4.50 -19.15
N VAL A 51 -3.36 -5.83 -19.00
CA VAL A 51 -2.08 -6.56 -18.90
C VAL A 51 -1.19 -6.31 -20.11
N GLY A 52 -1.78 -6.06 -21.29
CA GLY A 52 -1.03 -5.74 -22.51
C GLY A 52 -0.29 -4.41 -22.37
N LYS A 53 -1.03 -3.36 -22.02
CA LYS A 53 -0.46 -2.02 -21.83
C LYS A 53 0.52 -1.95 -20.64
N LEU A 54 0.25 -2.69 -19.55
CA LEU A 54 1.21 -2.79 -18.45
C LEU A 54 2.56 -3.34 -18.94
N LYS A 55 2.53 -4.42 -19.72
CA LYS A 55 3.76 -5.01 -20.30
C LYS A 55 4.46 -4.06 -21.26
N GLU A 56 3.70 -3.42 -22.15
CA GLU A 56 4.24 -2.44 -23.10
C GLU A 56 4.95 -1.29 -22.40
N ALA A 57 4.33 -0.71 -21.34
CA ALA A 57 4.95 0.37 -20.56
C ALA A 57 6.24 -0.07 -19.85
N ILE A 58 6.23 -1.28 -19.26
CA ILE A 58 7.41 -1.84 -18.59
C ILE A 58 8.53 -2.13 -19.61
N GLU A 59 8.19 -2.67 -20.78
CA GLU A 59 9.15 -2.93 -21.86
C GLU A 59 9.69 -1.64 -22.50
N ALA A 60 8.90 -0.57 -22.50
CA ALA A 60 9.32 0.77 -22.90
C ALA A 60 10.27 1.45 -21.89
N GLY A 61 10.47 0.85 -20.71
CA GLY A 61 11.46 1.29 -19.72
C GLY A 61 10.91 2.22 -18.63
N ILE A 62 9.60 2.25 -18.41
CA ILE A 62 9.05 2.98 -17.25
C ILE A 62 9.68 2.42 -15.95
N ASP A 63 9.96 3.30 -15.00
CA ASP A 63 10.28 2.84 -13.64
C ASP A 63 9.06 2.14 -13.05
N ILE A 64 9.16 0.83 -12.86
CA ILE A 64 8.07 0.00 -12.35
C ILE A 64 7.59 0.47 -10.96
N ASN A 65 8.45 1.14 -10.20
CA ASN A 65 8.18 1.67 -8.86
C ASN A 65 7.78 3.15 -8.88
N VAL A 66 7.55 3.74 -10.06
CA VAL A 66 7.08 5.12 -10.14
C VAL A 66 5.75 5.26 -9.39
N THR A 67 5.57 6.41 -8.74
CA THR A 67 4.36 6.71 -7.96
C THR A 67 3.57 7.87 -8.57
N ASP A 68 2.27 7.88 -8.36
CA ASP A 68 1.43 9.04 -8.65
C ASP A 68 1.54 10.12 -7.56
N ASP A 69 0.69 11.15 -7.64
CA ASP A 69 0.68 12.29 -6.69
C ASP A 69 0.22 11.88 -5.28
N GLU A 70 -0.52 10.77 -5.17
CA GLU A 70 -0.92 10.17 -3.90
C GLU A 70 0.14 9.20 -3.35
N GLY A 71 1.28 9.07 -4.01
CA GLY A 71 2.37 8.16 -3.64
C GLY A 71 2.08 6.70 -3.97
N ARG A 72 1.04 6.40 -4.78
CA ARG A 72 0.64 5.04 -5.10
C ARG A 72 1.46 4.50 -6.26
N THR A 73 2.01 3.30 -6.09
CA THR A 73 2.55 2.51 -7.21
C THR A 73 1.42 1.89 -8.03
N ALA A 74 1.73 1.40 -9.23
CA ALA A 74 0.77 0.64 -10.03
C ALA A 74 0.19 -0.58 -9.28
N ALA A 75 1.00 -1.25 -8.42
CA ALA A 75 0.52 -2.35 -7.58
C ALA A 75 -0.48 -1.85 -6.53
N MET A 76 -0.25 -0.67 -5.95
CA MET A 76 -1.20 -0.09 -4.98
C MET A 76 -2.52 0.31 -5.66
N ILE A 77 -2.46 0.93 -6.85
CA ILE A 77 -3.64 1.27 -7.65
C ILE A 77 -4.44 0.02 -8.01
N ALA A 78 -3.76 -1.04 -8.50
CA ALA A 78 -4.41 -2.32 -8.80
C ALA A 78 -5.02 -2.97 -7.55
N THR A 79 -4.39 -2.80 -6.38
CA THR A 79 -4.91 -3.31 -5.10
C THR A 79 -6.15 -2.54 -4.67
N TYR A 80 -6.16 -1.21 -4.73
CA TYR A 80 -7.35 -0.40 -4.44
C TYR A 80 -8.54 -0.78 -5.33
N ALA A 81 -8.27 -1.12 -6.59
CA ALA A 81 -9.28 -1.58 -7.53
C ALA A 81 -9.63 -3.08 -7.39
N ASN A 82 -9.01 -3.80 -6.45
CA ASN A 82 -9.13 -5.26 -6.26
C ASN A 82 -8.87 -6.06 -7.54
N LYS A 83 -7.68 -5.86 -8.14
CA LYS A 83 -7.28 -6.44 -9.44
C LYS A 83 -6.08 -7.38 -9.27
N PRO A 84 -6.29 -8.62 -8.78
CA PRO A 84 -5.21 -9.55 -8.49
C PRO A 84 -4.35 -9.91 -9.71
N GLU A 85 -4.91 -9.95 -10.92
CA GLU A 85 -4.15 -10.27 -12.14
C GLU A 85 -3.12 -9.18 -12.47
N ALA A 86 -3.45 -7.90 -12.25
CA ALA A 86 -2.53 -6.80 -12.44
C ALA A 86 -1.44 -6.81 -11.35
N VAL A 87 -1.82 -7.03 -10.09
CA VAL A 87 -0.87 -7.18 -8.96
C VAL A 87 0.11 -8.32 -9.24
N LYS A 88 -0.38 -9.48 -9.66
CA LYS A 88 0.44 -10.64 -10.01
C LYS A 88 1.46 -10.32 -11.08
N LEU A 89 1.03 -9.70 -12.19
CA LEU A 89 1.94 -9.31 -13.26
C LEU A 89 3.04 -8.36 -12.75
N LEU A 90 2.67 -7.34 -11.96
CA LEU A 90 3.62 -6.37 -11.43
C LEU A 90 4.63 -7.02 -10.48
N ILE A 91 4.20 -7.97 -9.65
CA ILE A 91 5.09 -8.79 -8.80
C ILE A 91 6.05 -9.61 -9.67
N GLU A 92 5.57 -10.31 -10.71
CA GLU A 92 6.39 -11.07 -11.64
C GLU A 92 7.43 -10.20 -12.37
N LYS A 93 7.16 -8.90 -12.52
CA LYS A 93 8.05 -7.92 -13.12
C LYS A 93 8.99 -7.22 -12.13
N GLY A 94 8.89 -7.55 -10.84
CA GLY A 94 9.82 -7.10 -9.80
C GLY A 94 9.45 -5.77 -9.15
N ILE A 95 8.17 -5.41 -9.11
CA ILE A 95 7.72 -4.24 -8.34
C ILE A 95 8.05 -4.41 -6.86
N ASN A 96 8.42 -3.32 -6.19
CA ASN A 96 8.58 -3.33 -4.74
C ASN A 96 7.20 -3.17 -4.08
N ILE A 97 6.68 -4.28 -3.51
CA ILE A 97 5.35 -4.36 -2.89
C ILE A 97 5.28 -3.71 -1.51
N ASP A 98 6.42 -3.37 -0.90
CA ASP A 98 6.48 -2.73 0.41
C ASP A 98 6.45 -1.19 0.35
N LEU A 99 6.50 -0.61 -0.86
CA LEU A 99 6.35 0.83 -1.03
C LEU A 99 4.96 1.27 -0.56
N ARG A 100 4.95 2.29 0.30
CA ARG A 100 3.73 2.81 0.91
C ARG A 100 3.31 4.12 0.26
N ASP A 101 2.01 4.27 0.06
CA ASP A 101 1.39 5.51 -0.39
C ASP A 101 1.32 6.60 0.72
N ASN A 102 0.75 7.75 0.40
CA ASN A 102 0.59 8.86 1.34
C ASN A 102 -0.35 8.53 2.52
N MET A 103 -1.18 7.47 2.39
CA MET A 103 -2.02 6.94 3.46
C MET A 103 -1.30 5.87 4.29
N GLN A 104 -0.01 5.63 4.03
CA GLN A 104 0.82 4.61 4.66
C GLN A 104 0.35 3.17 4.37
N ASN A 105 -0.39 2.95 3.29
CA ASN A 105 -0.77 1.63 2.81
C ASN A 105 0.25 1.09 1.80
N ASN A 106 0.42 -0.22 1.80
CA ASN A 106 1.00 -0.98 0.71
C ASN A 106 0.00 -2.09 0.30
N PRO A 107 0.23 -2.84 -0.79
CA PRO A 107 -0.68 -3.89 -1.22
C PRO A 107 -1.01 -4.92 -0.13
N PHE A 108 -0.02 -5.34 0.68
CA PHE A 108 -0.23 -6.30 1.77
C PHE A 108 -1.14 -5.76 2.87
N LEU A 109 -0.85 -4.57 3.39
CA LEU A 109 -1.63 -3.93 4.45
C LEU A 109 -3.08 -3.69 4.02
N TYR A 110 -3.28 -3.15 2.82
CA TYR A 110 -4.60 -2.84 2.32
C TYR A 110 -5.42 -4.10 1.99
N ALA A 111 -4.78 -5.11 1.37
CA ALA A 111 -5.45 -6.37 1.09
C ALA A 111 -5.90 -7.08 2.37
N GLY A 112 -5.09 -7.01 3.44
CA GLY A 112 -5.48 -7.50 4.77
C GLY A 112 -6.69 -6.78 5.34
N ALA A 113 -6.69 -5.43 5.28
CA ALA A 113 -7.76 -4.59 5.81
C ALA A 113 -9.11 -4.80 5.10
N GLU A 114 -9.08 -4.94 3.75
CA GLU A 114 -10.28 -5.05 2.93
C GLU A 114 -10.74 -6.50 2.67
N GLY A 115 -9.98 -7.49 3.16
CA GLY A 115 -10.34 -8.89 2.96
C GLY A 115 -10.01 -9.43 1.56
N TYR A 116 -9.08 -8.84 0.82
CA TYR A 116 -8.70 -9.25 -0.54
C TYR A 116 -7.73 -10.42 -0.50
N LEU A 117 -8.26 -11.61 -0.18
CA LEU A 117 -7.47 -12.81 0.07
C LEU A 117 -6.51 -13.16 -1.07
N GLU A 118 -6.94 -13.03 -2.33
CA GLU A 118 -6.09 -13.37 -3.48
C GLU A 118 -4.89 -12.44 -3.58
N ILE A 119 -5.08 -11.14 -3.42
CA ILE A 119 -3.99 -10.16 -3.41
C ILE A 119 -3.09 -10.38 -2.21
N LEU A 120 -3.66 -10.64 -1.02
CA LEU A 120 -2.87 -10.93 0.18
C LEU A 120 -1.94 -12.12 -0.05
N LYS A 121 -2.43 -13.23 -0.61
CA LYS A 121 -1.61 -14.41 -0.94
C LYS A 121 -0.47 -14.08 -1.90
N LEU A 122 -0.76 -13.33 -2.96
CA LEU A 122 0.26 -12.89 -3.92
C LEU A 122 1.36 -12.06 -3.25
N THR A 123 0.99 -11.18 -2.32
CA THR A 123 1.97 -10.34 -1.61
C THR A 123 2.79 -11.14 -0.61
N ILE A 124 2.18 -12.12 0.10
CA ILE A 124 2.89 -13.05 0.99
C ILE A 124 3.89 -13.88 0.20
N GLU A 125 3.47 -14.49 -0.90
CA GLU A 125 4.34 -15.27 -1.79
C GLU A 125 5.51 -14.44 -2.36
N ALA A 126 5.30 -13.15 -2.57
CA ALA A 126 6.33 -12.21 -3.02
C ALA A 126 7.27 -11.74 -1.89
N GLY A 127 7.02 -12.13 -0.64
CA GLY A 127 7.85 -11.79 0.51
C GLY A 127 7.57 -10.43 1.12
N ALA A 128 6.32 -9.97 1.10
CA ALA A 128 5.91 -8.74 1.79
C ALA A 128 6.30 -8.75 3.27
N ASP A 129 6.75 -7.61 3.79
CA ASP A 129 7.12 -7.46 5.20
C ASP A 129 5.86 -7.35 6.09
N PRO A 130 5.53 -8.39 6.89
CA PRO A 130 4.34 -8.39 7.74
C PRO A 130 4.45 -7.46 8.95
N SER A 131 5.64 -6.92 9.23
CA SER A 131 5.89 -5.99 10.34
C SER A 131 5.60 -4.53 9.99
N LEU A 132 5.34 -4.21 8.72
CA LEU A 132 4.97 -2.87 8.30
C LEU A 132 3.62 -2.46 8.91
N LEU A 133 3.54 -1.18 9.29
CA LEU A 133 2.39 -0.65 10.00
C LEU A 133 1.64 0.36 9.13
N ASN A 134 0.31 0.35 9.21
CA ASN A 134 -0.54 1.36 8.62
C ASN A 134 -0.47 2.71 9.39
N ARG A 135 -1.20 3.74 8.93
CA ARG A 135 -1.24 5.07 9.56
C ARG A 135 -1.71 5.07 11.02
N TYR A 136 -2.41 4.02 11.45
CA TYR A 136 -2.89 3.86 12.83
C TYR A 136 -1.92 3.03 13.68
N GLY A 137 -0.74 2.70 13.16
CA GLY A 137 0.24 1.88 13.85
C GLY A 137 -0.16 0.41 13.94
N GLY A 138 -1.11 -0.05 13.15
CA GLY A 138 -1.58 -1.45 13.13
C GLY A 138 -0.94 -2.26 12.00
N THR A 139 -0.72 -3.55 12.26
CA THR A 139 -0.39 -4.55 11.23
C THR A 139 -1.64 -4.86 10.38
N ALA A 140 -1.49 -5.65 9.30
CA ALA A 140 -2.63 -6.08 8.48
C ALA A 140 -3.67 -6.91 9.27
N LEU A 141 -3.25 -7.58 10.36
CA LEU A 141 -4.10 -8.45 11.17
C LEU A 141 -5.16 -7.66 11.95
N ILE A 142 -4.83 -6.46 12.41
CA ILE A 142 -5.72 -5.66 13.27
C ILE A 142 -7.03 -5.29 12.54
N PRO A 143 -7.02 -4.60 11.37
CA PRO A 143 -8.26 -4.32 10.65
C PRO A 143 -8.93 -5.58 10.07
N ALA A 144 -8.15 -6.62 9.73
CA ALA A 144 -8.74 -7.89 9.32
C ALA A 144 -9.59 -8.52 10.43
N ALA A 145 -9.14 -8.41 11.69
CA ALA A 145 -9.87 -8.89 12.87
C ALA A 145 -11.10 -8.02 13.18
N GLU A 146 -11.00 -6.69 13.06
CA GLU A 146 -12.12 -5.76 13.19
C GLU A 146 -13.28 -6.17 12.27
N HIS A 147 -12.98 -6.40 10.98
CA HIS A 147 -13.97 -6.74 9.97
C HIS A 147 -14.31 -8.24 9.93
N GLY A 148 -13.58 -9.08 10.68
CA GLY A 148 -13.76 -10.53 10.73
C GLY A 148 -13.52 -11.19 9.36
N HIS A 149 -12.47 -10.82 8.65
CA HIS A 149 -12.06 -11.43 7.40
C HIS A 149 -11.38 -12.78 7.66
N ILE A 150 -12.18 -13.80 7.99
CA ILE A 150 -11.75 -15.09 8.51
C ILE A 150 -10.63 -15.73 7.67
N ASP A 151 -10.81 -15.82 6.35
CA ASP A 151 -9.82 -16.44 5.48
C ASP A 151 -8.50 -15.65 5.41
N VAL A 152 -8.59 -14.31 5.46
CA VAL A 152 -7.44 -13.40 5.53
C VAL A 152 -6.73 -13.53 6.87
N ILE A 153 -7.46 -13.60 7.98
CA ILE A 153 -6.89 -13.80 9.32
C ILE A 153 -6.11 -15.10 9.37
N LYS A 154 -6.71 -16.21 8.89
CA LYS A 154 -6.03 -17.52 8.80
C LYS A 154 -4.76 -17.44 7.97
N GLU A 155 -4.84 -16.82 6.79
CA GLU A 155 -3.68 -16.66 5.91
C GLU A 155 -2.55 -15.88 6.58
N LEU A 156 -2.86 -14.79 7.28
CA LEU A 156 -1.88 -13.97 8.00
C LEU A 156 -1.20 -14.76 9.13
N VAL A 157 -1.98 -15.44 10.00
CA VAL A 157 -1.41 -16.09 11.19
C VAL A 157 -0.74 -17.45 10.90
N GLU A 158 -1.09 -18.11 9.79
CA GLU A 158 -0.53 -19.40 9.38
C GLU A 158 0.68 -19.27 8.46
N ASN A 159 0.75 -18.22 7.65
CA ASN A 159 1.71 -18.09 6.55
C ASN A 159 2.63 -16.86 6.65
N THR A 160 2.57 -16.11 7.77
CA THR A 160 3.47 -14.98 8.03
C THR A 160 3.93 -14.96 9.49
N GLU A 161 4.97 -14.15 9.75
CA GLU A 161 5.47 -13.89 11.11
C GLU A 161 4.79 -12.62 11.72
N VAL A 162 3.49 -12.40 11.40
CA VAL A 162 2.76 -11.26 11.97
C VAL A 162 2.67 -11.38 13.49
N ASP A 163 2.98 -10.30 14.20
CA ASP A 163 2.82 -10.27 15.66
C ASP A 163 1.32 -10.18 16.01
N VAL A 164 0.76 -11.30 16.48
CA VAL A 164 -0.65 -11.42 16.88
C VAL A 164 -1.00 -10.50 18.06
N ASN A 165 0.00 -10.16 18.88
CA ASN A 165 -0.14 -9.33 20.07
C ASN A 165 0.29 -7.87 19.83
N HIS A 166 0.55 -7.47 18.58
CA HIS A 166 0.88 -6.10 18.24
C HIS A 166 -0.18 -5.13 18.74
N ILE A 167 0.27 -4.02 19.34
CA ILE A 167 -0.59 -2.97 19.88
C ILE A 167 -0.49 -1.74 18.97
N ASN A 168 -1.63 -1.27 18.45
CA ASN A 168 -1.70 -0.09 17.60
C ASN A 168 -1.65 1.23 18.40
N ASN A 169 -1.74 2.37 17.71
CA ASN A 169 -1.70 3.71 18.32
C ASN A 169 -2.89 4.01 19.25
N LEU A 170 -3.97 3.23 19.16
CA LEU A 170 -5.12 3.33 20.06
C LEU A 170 -4.94 2.50 21.35
N GLY A 171 -3.86 1.70 21.41
CA GLY A 171 -3.63 0.77 22.52
C GLY A 171 -4.37 -0.56 22.36
N TRP A 172 -4.75 -0.93 21.13
CA TRP A 172 -5.55 -2.13 20.88
C TRP A 172 -4.78 -3.18 20.10
N THR A 173 -4.94 -4.42 20.52
CA THR A 173 -4.54 -5.61 19.77
C THR A 173 -5.65 -6.00 18.78
N ALA A 174 -5.33 -6.92 17.86
CA ALA A 174 -6.34 -7.52 16.97
C ALA A 174 -7.52 -8.14 17.76
N LEU A 175 -7.23 -8.76 18.92
CA LEU A 175 -8.24 -9.32 19.80
C LEU A 175 -9.16 -8.23 20.39
N LEU A 176 -8.60 -7.11 20.84
CA LEU A 176 -9.38 -5.99 21.36
C LEU A 176 -10.25 -5.36 20.27
N GLU A 177 -9.73 -5.14 19.05
CA GLU A 177 -10.53 -4.59 17.94
C GLU A 177 -11.70 -5.51 17.57
N ALA A 178 -11.46 -6.83 17.50
CA ALA A 178 -12.51 -7.81 17.23
C ALA A 178 -13.63 -7.81 18.28
N ILE A 179 -13.37 -7.33 19.51
CA ILE A 179 -14.36 -7.21 20.58
C ILE A 179 -14.98 -5.82 20.58
N ILE A 180 -14.16 -4.75 20.56
CA ILE A 180 -14.60 -3.38 20.79
C ILE A 180 -15.44 -2.85 19.63
N LEU A 181 -15.05 -3.12 18.40
CA LEU A 181 -15.67 -2.55 17.19
C LEU A 181 -16.74 -3.44 16.56
N SER A 182 -17.03 -4.59 17.17
CA SER A 182 -17.96 -5.58 16.62
C SER A 182 -19.33 -5.60 17.29
N ASP A 183 -20.22 -6.42 16.74
CA ASP A 183 -21.54 -6.75 17.29
C ASP A 183 -21.55 -8.03 18.14
N GLY A 184 -20.41 -8.71 18.27
CA GLY A 184 -20.26 -9.97 19.01
C GLY A 184 -20.85 -11.19 18.34
N GLY A 185 -21.18 -11.12 17.04
CA GLY A 185 -21.77 -12.20 16.26
C GLY A 185 -20.83 -13.39 16.01
N GLU A 186 -21.35 -14.42 15.34
CA GLU A 186 -20.61 -15.68 15.06
C GLU A 186 -19.26 -15.45 14.38
N LYS A 187 -19.22 -14.49 13.45
CA LYS A 187 -18.01 -14.14 12.71
C LYS A 187 -16.89 -13.62 13.63
N GLN A 188 -17.24 -12.77 14.59
CA GLN A 188 -16.28 -12.26 15.58
C GLN A 188 -15.91 -13.31 16.61
N GLN A 189 -16.83 -14.18 17.00
CA GLN A 189 -16.53 -15.33 17.86
C GLN A 189 -15.50 -16.26 17.19
N GLU A 190 -15.65 -16.58 15.90
CA GLU A 190 -14.67 -17.35 15.13
C GLU A 190 -13.33 -16.60 15.03
N THR A 191 -13.34 -15.29 14.72
CA THR A 191 -12.14 -14.44 14.70
C THR A 191 -11.37 -14.54 16.01
N ILE A 192 -12.05 -14.34 17.14
CA ILE A 192 -11.44 -14.40 18.48
C ILE A 192 -10.85 -15.78 18.75
N GLN A 193 -11.56 -16.85 18.39
CA GLN A 193 -11.05 -18.23 18.55
C GLN A 193 -9.79 -18.48 17.74
N ILE A 194 -9.73 -18.02 16.48
CA ILE A 194 -8.54 -18.15 15.64
C ILE A 194 -7.37 -17.41 16.25
N LEU A 195 -7.56 -16.14 16.65
CA LEU A 195 -6.52 -15.32 17.28
C LEU A 195 -5.95 -15.99 18.52
N ILE A 196 -6.81 -16.53 19.41
CA ILE A 196 -6.42 -17.26 20.62
C ILE A 196 -5.63 -18.54 20.27
N GLN A 197 -6.08 -19.31 19.29
CA GLN A 197 -5.40 -20.52 18.83
C GLN A 197 -3.99 -20.23 18.31
N HIS A 198 -3.76 -19.02 17.78
CA HIS A 198 -2.47 -18.57 17.27
C HIS A 198 -1.70 -17.64 18.23
N GLY A 199 -2.03 -17.69 19.53
CA GLY A 199 -1.21 -17.08 20.58
C GLY A 199 -1.60 -15.67 20.99
N ALA A 200 -2.82 -15.22 20.67
CA ALA A 200 -3.29 -13.94 21.21
C ALA A 200 -3.40 -14.04 22.75
N ASP A 201 -2.75 -13.10 23.43
CA ASP A 201 -2.85 -12.96 24.88
C ASP A 201 -4.19 -12.27 25.23
N VAL A 202 -5.05 -13.04 25.90
CA VAL A 202 -6.40 -12.61 26.28
C VAL A 202 -6.44 -11.59 27.42
N ASN A 203 -5.27 -11.27 28.00
CA ASN A 203 -5.15 -10.38 29.15
C ASN A 203 -4.45 -9.04 28.84
N ILE A 204 -4.02 -8.80 27.61
CA ILE A 204 -3.46 -7.48 27.22
C ILE A 204 -4.59 -6.44 27.29
N PRO A 205 -4.51 -5.45 28.20
CA PRO A 205 -5.54 -4.42 28.32
C PRO A 205 -5.32 -3.32 27.28
N ASP A 206 -6.34 -2.49 27.10
CA ASP A 206 -6.20 -1.22 26.39
C ASP A 206 -5.48 -0.16 27.23
N ASN A 207 -5.32 1.07 26.67
CA ASN A 207 -4.65 2.19 27.34
C ASN A 207 -5.34 2.66 28.63
N ASP A 208 -6.61 2.33 28.82
CA ASP A 208 -7.38 2.63 30.04
C ASP A 208 -7.30 1.48 31.08
N GLY A 209 -6.54 0.43 30.79
CA GLY A 209 -6.40 -0.75 31.64
C GLY A 209 -7.59 -1.71 31.57
N VAL A 210 -8.47 -1.57 30.57
CA VAL A 210 -9.65 -2.44 30.42
C VAL A 210 -9.26 -3.69 29.61
N THR A 211 -9.48 -4.87 30.22
CA THR A 211 -9.14 -6.14 29.58
C THR A 211 -10.16 -6.56 28.50
N PRO A 212 -9.78 -7.44 27.56
CA PRO A 212 -10.70 -8.03 26.58
C PRO A 212 -11.97 -8.62 27.24
N LEU A 213 -11.79 -9.32 28.36
CA LEU A 213 -12.91 -9.90 29.13
C LEU A 213 -13.85 -8.82 29.70
N ALA A 214 -13.29 -7.72 30.21
CA ALA A 214 -14.07 -6.61 30.73
C ALA A 214 -14.88 -5.90 29.63
N HIS A 215 -14.29 -5.69 28.45
CA HIS A 215 -15.00 -5.17 27.28
C HIS A 215 -16.16 -6.08 26.85
N ALA A 216 -15.91 -7.39 26.71
CA ALA A 216 -16.94 -8.36 26.34
C ALA A 216 -18.11 -8.39 27.34
N LYS A 217 -17.81 -8.35 28.66
CA LYS A 217 -18.84 -8.26 29.72
C LYS A 217 -19.66 -6.98 29.62
N THR A 218 -19.02 -5.83 29.43
CA THR A 218 -19.66 -4.53 29.30
C THR A 218 -20.60 -4.47 28.10
N LYS A 219 -20.23 -5.11 27.00
CA LYS A 219 -21.04 -5.20 25.78
C LYS A 219 -22.13 -6.27 25.83
N GLY A 220 -22.11 -7.15 26.84
CA GLY A 220 -23.06 -8.23 26.97
C GLY A 220 -22.87 -9.39 26.02
N PHE A 221 -21.64 -9.57 25.50
CA PHE A 221 -21.28 -10.63 24.55
C PHE A 221 -21.02 -11.95 25.28
N THR A 222 -22.09 -12.63 25.66
CA THR A 222 -22.03 -13.85 26.53
C THR A 222 -21.11 -14.93 25.96
N GLU A 223 -21.23 -15.22 24.67
CA GLU A 223 -20.44 -16.25 23.99
C GLU A 223 -18.95 -15.89 23.95
N ILE A 224 -18.62 -14.62 23.69
CA ILE A 224 -17.24 -14.13 23.73
C ILE A 224 -16.67 -14.18 25.13
N VAL A 225 -17.47 -13.82 26.16
CA VAL A 225 -17.06 -13.98 27.57
C VAL A 225 -16.68 -15.42 27.89
N GLU A 226 -17.49 -16.39 27.45
CA GLU A 226 -17.19 -17.82 27.66
C GLU A 226 -15.93 -18.26 26.90
N ILE A 227 -15.70 -17.77 25.65
CA ILE A 227 -14.50 -18.06 24.86
C ILE A 227 -13.26 -17.57 25.61
N LEU A 228 -13.28 -16.31 26.05
CA LEU A 228 -12.15 -15.67 26.73
C LEU A 228 -11.85 -16.35 28.08
N GLN A 229 -12.88 -16.69 28.89
CA GLN A 229 -12.69 -17.39 30.16
C GLN A 229 -12.11 -18.78 29.97
N ARG A 230 -12.54 -19.52 28.95
CA ARG A 230 -11.95 -20.83 28.61
C ARG A 230 -10.48 -20.72 28.19
N ALA A 231 -10.10 -19.57 27.65
CA ALA A 231 -8.71 -19.28 27.27
C ALA A 231 -7.88 -18.71 28.44
N GLY A 232 -8.43 -18.55 29.64
CA GLY A 232 -7.72 -18.10 30.85
C GLY A 232 -7.73 -16.58 31.04
N ALA A 233 -8.73 -15.87 30.49
CA ALA A 233 -8.88 -14.45 30.75
C ALA A 233 -9.34 -14.20 32.21
N GLU A 234 -8.68 -13.20 32.86
CA GLU A 234 -8.90 -12.77 34.26
C GLU A 234 -9.66 -11.44 34.39
#